data_e0174dca0e4c8369ff803983d24a77f1
#
_entry.id   e0174dca0e4c8369ff803983d24a77f1
#
_cell.length_a   1.000
_cell.length_b   1.000
_cell.length_c   1.000
_cell.angle_alpha   90.00
_cell.angle_beta   90.00
_cell.angle_gamma   90.00
#
_symmetry.space_group_name_H-M   'P 1'
#
loop_
_entity.id
_entity.type
_entity.pdbx_description
1 polymer ?
#
loop_
_entity_poly.entity_id
_entity_poly.type
_entity_poly.pdbx_seq_one_letter_code
_entity_poly.pdbx_strand_id
1 'polypeptide(L)'
;MKLVLAGAAPDTGNLGVSALCHATVAEVLRIAPETEFVILDNGEGARPSAFRSTSGKACTLAGAKSSRRYWRSDCFANIRASLRIGGPGATSREIRTASAIFDISGGDSFTDLYGPRRLKAIMYPKQIALENDIPLVLLPQTYGPFASEHPRRLAATAVRGALRAYARDTYSFGVLSDLLGDAFDPRRHASGVDVAFLLPALQPAELAPAVETKLSNPAQVVAGINVSGLIYNDPVRAKSQYGIALDYPAVMRDLVTSTLDTGADAVWLIPHVMTPPGHYESDLEASRDLRAGLAPPYRERVHVLDHQYNQSEVKWVIGKCDWFCGMRMHATIAALSSGVPTAALAYSGKTMGVFASVGVEDAVVDARKESTAAASELLLERWHTRNALAQRLNARLGDVVSAARDQMSSILRAVG
;
A
#
# COMPACT_ATOMS: atom_id res chain seq x y z
N MET A 1 -0.92 -2.45 26.64
CA MET A 1 -1.97 -1.99 25.68
C MET A 1 -2.20 -3.09 24.64
N LYS A 2 -3.46 -3.37 24.28
CA LYS A 2 -3.81 -4.33 23.22
C LYS A 2 -4.45 -3.59 22.06
N LEU A 3 -3.91 -3.69 20.87
CA LEU A 3 -4.43 -3.04 19.66
C LEU A 3 -4.93 -4.09 18.65
N VAL A 4 -6.10 -3.83 18.08
CA VAL A 4 -6.61 -4.58 16.93
C VAL A 4 -6.29 -3.81 15.66
N LEU A 5 -5.58 -4.41 14.71
CA LEU A 5 -5.33 -3.84 13.39
C LEU A 5 -6.28 -4.47 12.37
N ALA A 6 -7.04 -3.64 11.68
CA ALA A 6 -8.00 -4.01 10.66
C ALA A 6 -7.63 -3.41 9.30
N GLY A 7 -8.01 -4.10 8.24
CA GLY A 7 -7.80 -3.62 6.86
C GLY A 7 -6.40 -3.80 6.31
N ALA A 8 -5.47 -4.37 7.08
CA ALA A 8 -4.17 -4.80 6.58
C ALA A 8 -3.74 -6.07 7.30
N ALA A 9 -3.31 -7.08 6.56
CA ALA A 9 -2.78 -8.33 7.10
C ALA A 9 -1.38 -8.59 6.52
N PRO A 10 -0.52 -9.36 7.23
CA PRO A 10 0.87 -9.49 6.84
C PRO A 10 1.07 -10.33 5.57
N ASP A 11 0.08 -11.15 5.21
CA ASP A 11 0.26 -12.23 4.23
C ASP A 11 -0.91 -12.27 3.24
N THR A 12 -1.02 -11.22 2.43
CA THR A 12 -2.16 -11.01 1.53
C THR A 12 -1.86 -11.33 0.07
N GLY A 13 -0.61 -11.63 -0.29
CA GLY A 13 -0.16 -11.70 -1.69
C GLY A 13 -0.05 -10.31 -2.36
N ASN A 14 -0.52 -9.25 -1.70
CA ASN A 14 -0.32 -7.85 -2.10
C ASN A 14 0.66 -7.22 -1.11
N LEU A 15 1.92 -7.06 -1.54
CA LEU A 15 2.99 -6.54 -0.69
C LEU A 15 2.71 -5.12 -0.18
N GLY A 16 1.90 -4.33 -0.89
CA GLY A 16 1.49 -3.01 -0.44
C GLY A 16 0.61 -3.07 0.81
N VAL A 17 -0.36 -3.98 0.85
CA VAL A 17 -1.21 -4.19 2.03
C VAL A 17 -0.39 -4.75 3.19
N SER A 18 0.50 -5.71 2.89
CA SER A 18 1.42 -6.26 3.88
C SER A 18 2.38 -5.20 4.43
N ALA A 19 2.84 -4.26 3.58
CA ALA A 19 3.68 -3.12 3.98
C ALA A 19 2.99 -2.22 5.01
N LEU A 20 1.71 -1.91 4.81
CA LEU A 20 0.91 -1.13 5.77
C LEU A 20 0.81 -1.82 7.13
N CYS A 21 0.61 -3.15 7.14
CA CYS A 21 0.58 -3.94 8.36
C CYS A 21 1.94 -3.87 9.09
N HIS A 22 3.02 -4.21 8.40
CA HIS A 22 4.36 -4.25 8.97
C HIS A 22 4.83 -2.88 9.46
N ALA A 23 4.63 -1.81 8.67
CA ALA A 23 5.01 -0.47 9.05
C ALA A 23 4.26 -0.01 10.30
N THR A 24 2.95 -0.26 10.38
CA THR A 24 2.14 0.08 11.55
C THR A 24 2.63 -0.65 12.79
N VAL A 25 2.81 -1.97 12.72
CA VAL A 25 3.24 -2.78 13.87
C VAL A 25 4.65 -2.41 14.30
N ALA A 26 5.59 -2.26 13.36
CA ALA A 26 6.97 -1.91 13.66
C ALA A 26 7.07 -0.55 14.36
N GLU A 27 6.37 0.46 13.86
CA GLU A 27 6.44 1.81 14.44
C GLU A 27 5.75 1.88 15.81
N VAL A 28 4.60 1.23 15.98
CA VAL A 28 3.94 1.16 17.30
C VAL A 28 4.83 0.46 18.33
N LEU A 29 5.46 -0.67 17.96
CA LEU A 29 6.35 -1.39 18.89
C LEU A 29 7.66 -0.63 19.16
N ARG A 30 8.11 0.23 18.25
CA ARG A 30 9.22 1.15 18.51
C ARG A 30 8.88 2.17 19.59
N ILE A 31 7.63 2.69 19.60
CA ILE A 31 7.15 3.70 20.55
C ILE A 31 6.70 3.04 21.87
N ALA A 32 5.97 1.93 21.79
CA ALA A 32 5.38 1.20 22.91
C ALA A 32 5.68 -0.31 22.79
N PRO A 33 6.87 -0.78 23.19
CA PRO A 33 7.36 -2.15 22.94
C PRO A 33 6.48 -3.26 23.54
N GLU A 34 5.73 -2.95 24.62
CA GLU A 34 4.86 -3.91 25.30
C GLU A 34 3.45 -4.03 24.70
N THR A 35 3.20 -3.37 23.56
CA THR A 35 1.90 -3.45 22.89
C THR A 35 1.66 -4.85 22.31
N GLU A 36 0.49 -5.41 22.60
CA GLU A 36 0.00 -6.63 21.99
C GLU A 36 -0.79 -6.30 20.74
N PHE A 37 -0.49 -6.98 19.64
CA PHE A 37 -1.23 -6.84 18.39
C PHE A 37 -2.11 -8.03 18.10
N VAL A 38 -3.37 -7.74 17.74
CA VAL A 38 -4.30 -8.67 17.09
C VAL A 38 -4.57 -8.14 15.69
N ILE A 39 -4.17 -8.90 14.67
CA ILE A 39 -4.34 -8.49 13.27
C ILE A 39 -5.51 -9.27 12.68
N LEU A 40 -6.52 -8.56 12.19
CA LEU A 40 -7.67 -9.17 11.53
C LEU A 40 -7.29 -9.62 10.12
N ASP A 41 -7.55 -10.89 9.80
CA ASP A 41 -7.26 -11.49 8.51
C ASP A 41 -8.40 -12.36 7.97
N ASN A 42 -8.19 -13.00 6.81
CA ASN A 42 -9.16 -13.92 6.21
C ASN A 42 -9.08 -15.37 6.73
N GLY A 43 -8.27 -15.63 7.76
CA GLY A 43 -8.09 -16.97 8.35
C GLY A 43 -9.25 -17.42 9.23
N GLU A 44 -8.99 -18.37 10.10
CA GLU A 44 -9.97 -18.93 11.04
C GLU A 44 -9.46 -18.83 12.48
N GLY A 45 -10.35 -18.42 13.40
CA GLY A 45 -10.04 -18.32 14.82
C GLY A 45 -8.93 -17.34 15.16
N ALA A 46 -8.49 -17.36 16.42
CA ALA A 46 -7.29 -16.65 16.88
C ALA A 46 -6.12 -17.64 16.91
N ARG A 47 -4.98 -17.23 16.32
CA ARG A 47 -3.79 -18.08 16.17
C ARG A 47 -2.52 -17.25 16.21
N PRO A 48 -1.38 -17.81 16.69
CA PRO A 48 -0.11 -17.10 16.63
C PRO A 48 0.28 -16.84 15.18
N SER A 49 0.81 -15.67 14.91
CA SER A 49 1.36 -15.33 13.62
C SER A 49 2.81 -15.82 13.51
N ALA A 50 3.20 -16.30 12.32
CA ALA A 50 4.60 -16.40 11.94
C ALA A 50 5.23 -15.02 11.76
N PHE A 51 4.41 -13.99 11.52
CA PHE A 51 4.82 -12.61 11.46
C PHE A 51 5.36 -12.16 12.82
N ARG A 52 6.59 -11.70 12.81
CA ARG A 52 7.22 -11.07 13.96
C ARG A 52 7.52 -9.63 13.61
N SER A 53 7.29 -8.75 14.54
CA SER A 53 7.79 -7.39 14.43
C SER A 53 9.32 -7.37 14.38
N THR A 54 9.90 -6.25 14.01
CA THR A 54 11.35 -6.03 14.06
C THR A 54 11.95 -6.24 15.45
N SER A 55 11.13 -6.14 16.52
CA SER A 55 11.50 -6.49 17.90
C SER A 55 11.40 -7.99 18.22
N GLY A 56 11.02 -8.85 17.26
CA GLY A 56 10.82 -10.29 17.43
C GLY A 56 9.52 -10.69 18.14
N LYS A 57 8.66 -9.76 18.55
CA LYS A 57 7.39 -10.04 19.24
C LYS A 57 6.38 -10.62 18.23
N ALA A 58 5.80 -11.77 18.55
CA ALA A 58 4.76 -12.40 17.74
C ALA A 58 3.44 -11.64 17.87
N CYS A 59 2.72 -11.48 16.74
CA CYS A 59 1.37 -10.97 16.71
C CYS A 59 0.35 -12.12 16.71
N THR A 60 -0.87 -11.86 17.14
CA THR A 60 -2.00 -12.77 16.99
C THR A 60 -2.75 -12.46 15.70
N LEU A 61 -2.96 -13.46 14.84
CA LEU A 61 -3.90 -13.35 13.73
C LEU A 61 -5.29 -13.77 14.21
N ALA A 62 -6.32 -12.99 13.85
CA ALA A 62 -7.70 -13.29 14.21
C ALA A 62 -8.59 -13.28 12.97
N GLY A 63 -9.21 -14.41 12.66
CA GLY A 63 -10.05 -14.57 11.50
C GLY A 63 -11.27 -13.65 11.55
N ALA A 64 -11.41 -12.78 10.52
CA ALA A 64 -12.49 -11.83 10.38
C ALA A 64 -12.76 -11.56 8.90
N LYS A 65 -13.77 -12.19 8.33
CA LYS A 65 -14.06 -12.11 6.90
C LYS A 65 -15.53 -11.85 6.60
N SER A 66 -15.79 -11.24 5.47
CA SER A 66 -17.13 -11.13 4.92
C SER A 66 -17.52 -12.48 4.30
N SER A 67 -18.59 -13.10 4.80
CA SER A 67 -19.04 -14.41 4.34
C SER A 67 -20.57 -14.48 4.30
N ARG A 68 -21.14 -15.29 3.39
CA ARG A 68 -22.56 -15.67 3.41
C ARG A 68 -22.88 -16.71 4.50
N ARG A 69 -21.82 -17.37 5.04
CA ARG A 69 -21.93 -18.34 6.13
C ARG A 69 -21.86 -17.61 7.47
N TYR A 70 -22.95 -16.89 7.87
CA TYR A 70 -22.95 -16.02 9.06
C TYR A 70 -22.85 -16.78 10.38
N TRP A 71 -23.04 -18.08 10.36
CA TRP A 71 -22.85 -18.95 11.56
C TRP A 71 -21.38 -19.20 11.88
N ARG A 72 -20.46 -18.92 10.96
CA ARG A 72 -19.02 -19.10 11.23
C ARG A 72 -18.55 -18.04 12.20
N SER A 73 -17.76 -18.45 13.19
CA SER A 73 -17.22 -17.56 14.23
C SER A 73 -16.25 -16.50 13.70
N ASP A 74 -15.68 -16.74 12.50
CA ASP A 74 -14.80 -15.84 11.77
C ASP A 74 -15.53 -14.92 10.76
N CYS A 75 -16.86 -14.98 10.71
CA CYS A 75 -17.66 -14.05 9.90
C CYS A 75 -17.92 -12.76 10.68
N PHE A 76 -17.69 -11.61 10.04
CA PHE A 76 -17.94 -10.30 10.67
C PHE A 76 -19.35 -10.17 11.24
N ALA A 77 -20.38 -10.70 10.58
CA ALA A 77 -21.75 -10.66 11.10
C ALA A 77 -21.89 -11.45 12.41
N ASN A 78 -21.24 -12.61 12.51
CA ASN A 78 -21.23 -13.41 13.74
C ASN A 78 -20.41 -12.74 14.84
N ILE A 79 -19.21 -12.21 14.50
CA ILE A 79 -18.37 -11.48 15.45
C ILE A 79 -19.16 -10.30 16.06
N ARG A 80 -19.85 -9.51 15.24
CA ARG A 80 -20.66 -8.38 15.67
C ARG A 80 -21.82 -8.82 16.59
N ALA A 81 -22.51 -9.92 16.25
CA ALA A 81 -23.56 -10.48 17.09
C ALA A 81 -22.99 -11.00 18.42
N SER A 82 -21.88 -11.75 18.37
CA SER A 82 -21.18 -12.27 19.55
C SER A 82 -20.73 -11.18 20.52
N LEU A 83 -20.24 -10.05 20.01
CA LEU A 83 -19.83 -8.92 20.83
C LEU A 83 -21.04 -8.33 21.60
N ARG A 84 -22.20 -8.19 20.94
CA ARG A 84 -23.43 -7.62 21.56
C ARG A 84 -24.02 -8.49 22.70
N ILE A 85 -23.95 -9.81 22.55
CA ILE A 85 -24.55 -10.74 23.53
C ILE A 85 -23.52 -11.36 24.50
N GLY A 86 -22.27 -10.94 24.46
CA GLY A 86 -21.22 -11.55 25.28
C GLY A 86 -20.83 -12.97 24.85
N GLY A 87 -21.12 -13.36 23.59
CA GLY A 87 -20.96 -14.73 23.09
C GLY A 87 -19.51 -15.21 22.98
N PRO A 88 -19.31 -16.54 22.86
CA PRO A 88 -18.00 -17.17 22.80
C PRO A 88 -17.43 -17.13 21.38
N GLY A 89 -16.57 -16.25 21.04
CA GLY A 89 -15.83 -16.27 19.77
C GLY A 89 -14.36 -15.93 20.01
N ALA A 90 -13.43 -16.65 19.40
CA ALA A 90 -12.01 -16.35 19.58
C ALA A 90 -11.71 -14.90 19.16
N THR A 91 -12.08 -14.51 17.94
CA THR A 91 -11.92 -13.14 17.44
C THR A 91 -12.71 -12.12 18.26
N SER A 92 -13.96 -12.43 18.66
CA SER A 92 -14.77 -11.53 19.50
C SER A 92 -14.14 -11.29 20.87
N ARG A 93 -13.48 -12.30 21.44
CA ARG A 93 -12.76 -12.19 22.71
C ARG A 93 -11.58 -11.22 22.58
N GLU A 94 -10.80 -11.37 21.51
CA GLU A 94 -9.66 -10.50 21.24
C GLU A 94 -10.10 -9.03 21.05
N ILE A 95 -11.18 -8.80 20.30
CA ILE A 95 -11.71 -7.46 20.06
C ILE A 95 -12.26 -6.85 21.36
N ARG A 96 -12.96 -7.63 22.19
CA ARG A 96 -13.58 -7.16 23.45
C ARG A 96 -12.57 -6.61 24.45
N THR A 97 -11.35 -7.12 24.42
CA THR A 97 -10.26 -6.72 25.32
C THR A 97 -9.32 -5.70 24.70
N ALA A 98 -9.65 -5.18 23.51
CA ALA A 98 -8.81 -4.22 22.81
C ALA A 98 -8.91 -2.81 23.45
N SER A 99 -7.78 -2.14 23.59
CA SER A 99 -7.71 -0.73 23.95
C SER A 99 -8.16 0.19 22.82
N ALA A 100 -7.94 -0.23 21.56
CA ALA A 100 -8.41 0.47 20.37
C ALA A 100 -8.43 -0.45 19.13
N ILE A 101 -9.22 -0.07 18.14
CA ILE A 101 -9.17 -0.62 16.78
C ILE A 101 -8.51 0.40 15.86
N PHE A 102 -7.38 0.01 15.27
CA PHE A 102 -6.70 0.74 14.21
C PHE A 102 -7.16 0.19 12.86
N ASP A 103 -7.72 1.04 12.01
CA ASP A 103 -8.21 0.65 10.69
C ASP A 103 -7.48 1.43 9.60
N ILE A 104 -6.95 0.70 8.61
CA ILE A 104 -6.23 1.30 7.48
C ILE A 104 -6.89 0.98 6.13
N SER A 105 -7.94 0.16 6.11
CA SER A 105 -8.76 -0.15 4.92
C SER A 105 -7.95 -0.55 3.68
N GLY A 106 -6.85 -1.30 3.85
CA GLY A 106 -5.96 -1.66 2.74
C GLY A 106 -5.28 -0.47 2.06
N GLY A 107 -5.26 0.68 2.72
CA GLY A 107 -4.72 1.94 2.25
C GLY A 107 -5.67 2.72 1.33
N ASP A 108 -6.46 2.08 0.47
CA ASP A 108 -7.30 2.77 -0.51
C ASP A 108 -8.71 2.17 -0.71
N SER A 109 -9.11 1.24 0.13
CA SER A 109 -10.40 0.57 -0.03
C SER A 109 -11.56 1.24 0.71
N PHE A 110 -11.33 2.35 1.42
CA PHE A 110 -12.40 3.12 2.04
C PHE A 110 -13.10 4.03 1.02
N THR A 111 -13.80 3.38 0.10
CA THR A 111 -14.50 3.95 -1.07
C THR A 111 -15.61 3.00 -1.53
N ASP A 112 -16.53 3.48 -2.36
CA ASP A 112 -17.54 2.65 -3.02
C ASP A 112 -17.13 2.19 -4.45
N LEU A 113 -15.96 2.62 -4.95
CA LEU A 113 -15.45 2.25 -6.28
C LEU A 113 -15.35 0.73 -6.50
N TYR A 114 -15.02 -0.03 -5.45
CA TYR A 114 -14.84 -1.48 -5.53
C TYR A 114 -16.16 -2.25 -5.28
N GLY A 115 -17.28 -1.53 -5.28
CA GLY A 115 -18.62 -2.06 -5.16
C GLY A 115 -19.09 -2.31 -3.72
N PRO A 116 -20.40 -2.56 -3.56
CA PRO A 116 -21.06 -2.57 -2.26
C PRO A 116 -20.59 -3.69 -1.32
N ARG A 117 -20.17 -4.83 -1.88
CA ARG A 117 -19.64 -5.95 -1.07
C ARG A 117 -18.30 -5.58 -0.41
N ARG A 118 -17.42 -4.93 -1.16
CA ARG A 118 -16.12 -4.49 -0.63
C ARG A 118 -16.31 -3.40 0.42
N LEU A 119 -17.12 -2.38 0.13
CA LEU A 119 -17.44 -1.33 1.10
C LEU A 119 -18.02 -1.90 2.39
N LYS A 120 -18.96 -2.85 2.30
CA LYS A 120 -19.53 -3.52 3.49
C LYS A 120 -18.44 -4.20 4.33
N ALA A 121 -17.50 -4.90 3.69
CA ALA A 121 -16.39 -5.55 4.39
C ALA A 121 -15.49 -4.53 5.12
N ILE A 122 -15.19 -3.41 4.45
CA ILE A 122 -14.40 -2.30 4.98
C ILE A 122 -15.11 -1.56 6.13
N MET A 123 -16.42 -1.51 6.12
CA MET A 123 -17.20 -0.86 7.18
C MET A 123 -17.33 -1.71 8.46
N TYR A 124 -17.23 -3.03 8.39
CA TYR A 124 -17.45 -3.89 9.56
C TYR A 124 -16.53 -3.58 10.76
N PRO A 125 -15.20 -3.45 10.63
CA PRO A 125 -14.35 -3.12 11.79
C PRO A 125 -14.72 -1.78 12.41
N LYS A 126 -15.06 -0.78 11.58
CA LYS A 126 -15.47 0.55 12.03
C LYS A 126 -16.79 0.50 12.81
N GLN A 127 -17.78 -0.22 12.28
CA GLN A 127 -19.07 -0.42 12.97
C GLN A 127 -18.91 -1.19 14.28
N ILE A 128 -18.07 -2.24 14.29
CA ILE A 128 -17.76 -3.01 15.51
C ILE A 128 -17.16 -2.10 16.56
N ALA A 129 -16.20 -1.26 16.21
CA ALA A 129 -15.59 -0.31 17.14
C ALA A 129 -16.64 0.62 17.75
N LEU A 130 -17.42 1.32 16.90
CA LEU A 130 -18.40 2.31 17.34
C LEU A 130 -19.57 1.71 18.14
N GLU A 131 -20.02 0.50 17.79
CA GLU A 131 -21.14 -0.16 18.48
C GLU A 131 -20.78 -0.77 19.82
N ASN A 132 -19.50 -0.92 20.12
CA ASN A 132 -19.00 -1.50 21.36
C ASN A 132 -18.15 -0.52 22.17
N ASP A 133 -18.23 0.80 21.86
CA ASP A 133 -17.50 1.87 22.52
C ASP A 133 -15.98 1.65 22.59
N ILE A 134 -15.43 0.92 21.58
CA ILE A 134 -14.00 0.72 21.44
C ILE A 134 -13.42 1.89 20.65
N PRO A 135 -12.39 2.59 21.15
CA PRO A 135 -11.76 3.68 20.44
C PRO A 135 -11.35 3.28 19.01
N LEU A 136 -11.89 4.00 18.01
CA LEU A 136 -11.57 3.79 16.60
C LEU A 136 -10.54 4.81 16.14
N VAL A 137 -9.45 4.34 15.57
CA VAL A 137 -8.45 5.16 14.89
C VAL A 137 -8.43 4.80 13.42
N LEU A 138 -8.73 5.77 12.57
CA LEU A 138 -8.54 5.66 11.13
C LEU A 138 -7.12 6.13 10.82
N LEU A 139 -6.23 5.16 10.57
CA LEU A 139 -4.83 5.41 10.22
C LEU A 139 -4.74 6.15 8.87
N PRO A 140 -3.60 6.77 8.52
CA PRO A 140 -3.45 7.45 7.25
C PRO A 140 -3.81 6.58 6.06
N GLN A 141 -4.91 6.94 5.38
CA GLN A 141 -5.49 6.17 4.29
C GLN A 141 -6.18 7.08 3.27
N THR A 142 -6.54 6.52 2.13
CA THR A 142 -7.37 7.22 1.15
C THR A 142 -8.84 7.19 1.58
N TYR A 143 -9.50 8.32 1.44
CA TYR A 143 -10.95 8.47 1.61
C TYR A 143 -11.60 8.69 0.25
N GLY A 144 -12.64 7.88 -0.04
CA GLY A 144 -13.44 8.02 -1.24
C GLY A 144 -12.74 7.69 -2.57
N PRO A 145 -13.34 8.09 -3.70
CA PRO A 145 -14.63 8.79 -3.76
C PRO A 145 -15.79 7.98 -3.21
N PHE A 146 -16.87 8.67 -2.84
CA PHE A 146 -18.16 8.08 -2.48
C PHE A 146 -19.21 8.65 -3.43
N ALA A 147 -19.58 7.87 -4.46
CA ALA A 147 -20.43 8.32 -5.56
C ALA A 147 -21.91 8.43 -5.16
N SER A 148 -22.35 7.64 -4.18
CA SER A 148 -23.75 7.62 -3.75
C SER A 148 -23.92 8.04 -2.30
N GLU A 149 -25.13 8.51 -1.98
CA GLU A 149 -25.44 9.10 -0.66
C GLU A 149 -25.32 8.10 0.49
N HIS A 150 -25.76 6.85 0.30
CA HIS A 150 -25.71 5.86 1.36
C HIS A 150 -24.25 5.51 1.78
N PRO A 151 -23.31 5.17 0.88
CA PRO A 151 -21.90 5.06 1.21
C PRO A 151 -21.31 6.31 1.86
N ARG A 152 -21.66 7.51 1.37
CA ARG A 152 -21.18 8.77 1.93
C ARG A 152 -21.64 8.94 3.40
N ARG A 153 -22.89 8.65 3.72
CA ARG A 153 -23.40 8.69 5.10
C ARG A 153 -22.69 7.68 6.01
N LEU A 154 -22.50 6.45 5.54
CA LEU A 154 -21.75 5.44 6.30
C LEU A 154 -20.32 5.89 6.61
N ALA A 155 -19.63 6.45 5.62
CA ALA A 155 -18.29 6.98 5.79
C ALA A 155 -18.27 8.17 6.77
N ALA A 156 -19.20 9.12 6.62
CA ALA A 156 -19.34 10.25 7.53
C ALA A 156 -19.57 9.81 8.98
N THR A 157 -20.42 8.80 9.21
CA THR A 157 -20.63 8.23 10.55
C THR A 157 -19.34 7.66 11.13
N ALA A 158 -18.56 6.93 10.32
CA ALA A 158 -17.30 6.34 10.79
C ALA A 158 -16.26 7.40 11.14
N VAL A 159 -16.06 8.42 10.29
CA VAL A 159 -15.05 9.46 10.56
C VAL A 159 -15.45 10.37 11.74
N ARG A 160 -16.73 10.68 11.89
CA ARG A 160 -17.23 11.47 13.03
C ARG A 160 -17.10 10.73 14.35
N GLY A 161 -17.32 9.43 14.35
CA GLY A 161 -17.20 8.57 15.54
C GLY A 161 -15.76 8.18 15.87
N ALA A 162 -14.80 8.34 14.95
CA ALA A 162 -13.40 7.98 15.21
C ALA A 162 -12.75 8.89 16.26
N LEU A 163 -11.94 8.31 17.14
CA LEU A 163 -11.09 9.03 18.08
C LEU A 163 -10.08 9.91 17.33
N ARG A 164 -9.50 9.36 16.25
CA ARG A 164 -8.60 10.02 15.31
C ARG A 164 -8.89 9.55 13.89
N ALA A 165 -8.80 10.44 12.91
CA ALA A 165 -8.88 10.11 11.50
C ALA A 165 -7.82 10.89 10.71
N TYR A 166 -6.94 10.16 10.03
CA TYR A 166 -5.86 10.72 9.23
C TYR A 166 -6.05 10.37 7.76
N ALA A 167 -5.95 11.37 6.89
CA ALA A 167 -5.77 11.17 5.45
C ALA A 167 -4.27 11.06 5.15
N ARG A 168 -3.89 10.25 4.17
CA ARG A 168 -2.47 10.06 3.81
C ARG A 168 -1.97 11.00 2.72
N ASP A 169 -2.85 11.80 2.13
CA ASP A 169 -2.56 12.75 1.06
C ASP A 169 -3.60 13.88 1.06
N THR A 170 -3.27 14.98 0.36
CA THR A 170 -4.10 16.19 0.32
C THR A 170 -5.45 15.98 -0.35
N TYR A 171 -5.54 15.10 -1.37
CA TYR A 171 -6.81 14.77 -2.03
C TYR A 171 -7.75 14.05 -1.04
N SER A 172 -7.24 13.02 -0.38
CA SER A 172 -7.97 12.27 0.64
C SER A 172 -8.38 13.15 1.83
N PHE A 173 -7.53 14.13 2.18
CA PHE A 173 -7.85 15.09 3.22
C PHE A 173 -9.03 16.01 2.84
N GLY A 174 -9.11 16.45 1.60
CA GLY A 174 -10.26 17.17 1.08
C GLY A 174 -11.56 16.37 1.24
N VAL A 175 -11.55 15.10 0.82
CA VAL A 175 -12.72 14.21 0.98
C VAL A 175 -13.06 13.97 2.45
N LEU A 176 -12.07 13.77 3.33
CA LEU A 176 -12.29 13.64 4.77
C LEU A 176 -12.95 14.90 5.35
N SER A 177 -12.47 16.08 5.00
CA SER A 177 -13.02 17.36 5.44
C SER A 177 -14.47 17.55 4.98
N ASP A 178 -14.76 17.20 3.72
CA ASP A 178 -16.12 17.24 3.16
C ASP A 178 -17.11 16.28 3.84
N LEU A 179 -16.62 15.10 4.29
CA LEU A 179 -17.44 14.14 5.05
C LEU A 179 -17.77 14.66 6.44
N LEU A 180 -16.90 15.44 7.03
CA LEU A 180 -17.04 15.99 8.37
C LEU A 180 -17.90 17.26 8.37
N GLY A 181 -17.72 18.16 7.38
CA GLY A 181 -18.35 19.47 7.37
C GLY A 181 -18.08 20.22 8.68
N ASP A 182 -19.13 20.73 9.33
CA ASP A 182 -19.03 21.46 10.60
C ASP A 182 -18.52 20.60 11.79
N ALA A 183 -18.48 19.27 11.63
CA ALA A 183 -17.93 18.36 12.64
C ALA A 183 -16.39 18.20 12.55
N PHE A 184 -15.72 18.94 11.66
CA PHE A 184 -14.27 18.91 11.58
C PHE A 184 -13.62 19.46 12.86
N ASP A 185 -12.70 18.67 13.42
CA ASP A 185 -11.92 19.06 14.60
C ASP A 185 -10.42 18.78 14.30
N PRO A 186 -9.56 19.81 14.17
CA PRO A 186 -8.15 19.64 13.83
C PRO A 186 -7.34 18.85 14.89
N ARG A 187 -7.88 18.67 16.10
CA ARG A 187 -7.29 17.80 17.11
C ARG A 187 -7.53 16.32 16.85
N ARG A 188 -8.53 15.99 16.03
CA ARG A 188 -8.96 14.63 15.72
C ARG A 188 -8.72 14.24 14.26
N HIS A 189 -8.77 15.20 13.36
CA HIS A 189 -8.79 14.99 11.90
C HIS A 189 -7.63 15.75 11.28
N ALA A 190 -6.76 15.03 10.55
CA ALA A 190 -5.55 15.64 10.01
C ALA A 190 -5.17 15.05 8.65
N SER A 191 -4.43 15.86 7.88
CA SER A 191 -3.60 15.34 6.79
C SER A 191 -2.33 14.74 7.40
N GLY A 192 -1.93 13.57 6.91
CA GLY A 192 -0.77 12.86 7.38
C GLY A 192 0.05 12.29 6.23
N VAL A 193 0.89 11.34 6.55
CA VAL A 193 1.79 10.62 5.64
C VAL A 193 1.42 9.14 5.65
N ASP A 194 1.50 8.49 4.49
CA ASP A 194 1.30 7.04 4.38
C ASP A 194 2.29 6.29 5.29
N VAL A 195 1.78 5.41 6.14
CA VAL A 195 2.63 4.68 7.11
C VAL A 195 3.68 3.79 6.45
N ALA A 196 3.50 3.41 5.17
CA ALA A 196 4.47 2.62 4.42
C ALA A 196 5.82 3.35 4.21
N PHE A 197 5.89 4.67 4.39
CA PHE A 197 7.17 5.38 4.47
C PHE A 197 8.02 4.90 5.65
N LEU A 198 7.41 4.41 6.71
CA LEU A 198 8.08 3.87 7.91
C LEU A 198 8.41 2.37 7.81
N LEU A 199 8.07 1.69 6.70
CA LEU A 199 8.40 0.28 6.52
C LEU A 199 9.91 0.06 6.63
N PRO A 200 10.39 -0.81 7.54
CA PRO A 200 11.81 -1.18 7.57
C PRO A 200 12.25 -1.87 6.29
N ALA A 201 13.39 -1.50 5.75
CA ALA A 201 14.05 -2.24 4.66
C ALA A 201 14.95 -3.32 5.28
N LEU A 202 14.70 -4.59 4.93
CA LEU A 202 15.43 -5.74 5.46
C LEU A 202 16.12 -6.49 4.32
N GLN A 203 17.42 -6.74 4.46
CA GLN A 203 18.13 -7.52 3.49
C GLN A 203 17.59 -8.96 3.44
N PRO A 204 17.24 -9.49 2.25
CA PRO A 204 16.83 -10.88 2.11
C PRO A 204 17.95 -11.83 2.53
N ALA A 205 17.57 -13.00 3.08
CA ALA A 205 18.54 -14.08 3.36
C ALA A 205 19.11 -14.68 2.07
N GLU A 206 18.29 -14.77 1.02
CA GLU A 206 18.68 -15.25 -0.30
C GLU A 206 18.48 -14.11 -1.30
N LEU A 207 19.52 -13.83 -2.08
CA LEU A 207 19.51 -12.78 -3.09
C LEU A 207 19.31 -13.36 -4.49
N ALA A 208 18.53 -12.66 -5.30
CA ALA A 208 18.48 -12.96 -6.73
C ALA A 208 19.86 -12.69 -7.36
N PRO A 209 20.31 -13.50 -8.34
CA PRO A 209 21.64 -13.33 -8.97
C PRO A 209 21.89 -11.93 -9.53
N ALA A 210 20.85 -11.27 -10.05
CA ALA A 210 20.96 -9.89 -10.53
C ALA A 210 21.25 -8.90 -9.39
N VAL A 211 20.70 -9.12 -8.21
CA VAL A 211 20.95 -8.30 -7.02
C VAL A 211 22.36 -8.52 -6.50
N GLU A 212 22.84 -9.77 -6.45
CA GLU A 212 24.22 -10.10 -6.10
C GLU A 212 25.23 -9.42 -7.05
N THR A 213 24.92 -9.42 -8.36
CA THR A 213 25.73 -8.74 -9.37
C THR A 213 25.85 -7.24 -9.09
N LYS A 214 24.72 -6.57 -8.78
CA LYS A 214 24.72 -5.13 -8.43
C LYS A 214 25.51 -4.86 -7.15
N LEU A 215 25.42 -5.71 -6.14
CA LEU A 215 26.18 -5.56 -4.90
C LEU A 215 27.70 -5.74 -5.13
N SER A 216 28.08 -6.66 -6.02
CA SER A 216 29.50 -6.91 -6.39
C SER A 216 30.04 -5.83 -7.33
N ASN A 217 29.19 -5.17 -8.11
CA ASN A 217 29.52 -4.08 -9.00
C ASN A 217 28.62 -2.85 -8.73
N PRO A 218 28.89 -2.05 -7.70
CA PRO A 218 28.08 -0.88 -7.34
C PRO A 218 27.95 0.17 -8.45
N ALA A 219 28.90 0.22 -9.39
CA ALA A 219 28.89 1.14 -10.53
C ALA A 219 27.86 0.77 -11.61
N GLN A 220 27.36 -0.49 -11.62
CA GLN A 220 26.30 -0.91 -12.53
C GLN A 220 25.04 -0.03 -12.34
N VAL A 221 24.56 0.59 -13.40
CA VAL A 221 23.33 1.41 -13.37
C VAL A 221 22.11 0.54 -13.58
N VAL A 222 21.22 0.47 -12.58
CA VAL A 222 20.04 -0.39 -12.57
C VAL A 222 18.78 0.43 -12.52
N ALA A 223 17.89 0.27 -13.51
CA ALA A 223 16.53 0.79 -13.47
C ALA A 223 15.56 -0.28 -12.92
N GLY A 224 14.86 0.02 -11.84
CA GLY A 224 13.77 -0.81 -11.31
C GLY A 224 12.45 -0.46 -11.96
N ILE A 225 11.67 -1.43 -12.41
CA ILE A 225 10.37 -1.20 -13.02
C ILE A 225 9.34 -2.16 -12.39
N ASN A 226 8.23 -1.60 -11.88
CA ASN A 226 7.08 -2.40 -11.47
C ASN A 226 6.03 -2.41 -12.58
N VAL A 227 5.83 -3.56 -13.21
CA VAL A 227 4.77 -3.79 -14.19
C VAL A 227 3.51 -4.24 -13.47
N SER A 228 2.45 -3.44 -13.55
CA SER A 228 1.17 -3.76 -12.90
C SER A 228 0.37 -4.77 -13.70
N GLY A 229 0.22 -5.98 -13.20
CA GLY A 229 -0.62 -7.01 -13.80
C GLY A 229 -2.09 -6.59 -13.91
N LEU A 230 -2.58 -5.80 -12.95
CA LEU A 230 -3.94 -5.24 -12.96
C LEU A 230 -4.31 -4.53 -14.27
N ILE A 231 -3.34 -3.89 -14.91
CA ILE A 231 -3.52 -3.09 -16.12
C ILE A 231 -2.99 -3.84 -17.36
N TYR A 232 -1.88 -4.57 -17.18
CA TYR A 232 -1.19 -5.26 -18.25
C TYR A 232 -2.00 -6.47 -18.77
N ASN A 233 -2.52 -7.29 -17.85
CA ASN A 233 -3.13 -8.58 -18.20
C ASN A 233 -4.59 -8.45 -18.70
N ASP A 234 -5.28 -7.33 -18.46
CA ASP A 234 -6.66 -7.09 -18.88
C ASP A 234 -6.87 -5.64 -19.36
N PRO A 235 -6.45 -5.30 -20.59
CA PRO A 235 -6.60 -3.94 -21.15
C PRO A 235 -8.06 -3.49 -21.26
N VAL A 236 -9.00 -4.41 -21.45
CA VAL A 236 -10.44 -4.09 -21.54
C VAL A 236 -10.95 -3.58 -20.19
N ARG A 237 -10.59 -4.27 -19.11
CA ARG A 237 -10.89 -3.84 -17.75
C ARG A 237 -10.15 -2.57 -17.40
N ALA A 238 -8.87 -2.42 -17.79
CA ALA A 238 -8.07 -1.22 -17.57
C ALA A 238 -8.77 0.02 -18.13
N LYS A 239 -9.30 -0.08 -19.34
CA LYS A 239 -10.08 0.99 -19.98
C LYS A 239 -11.42 1.25 -19.28
N SER A 240 -12.21 0.21 -19.04
CA SER A 240 -13.59 0.36 -18.55
C SER A 240 -13.66 0.75 -17.08
N GLN A 241 -12.75 0.23 -16.24
CA GLN A 241 -12.78 0.43 -14.79
C GLN A 241 -11.88 1.59 -14.32
N TYR A 242 -10.74 1.81 -15.00
CA TYR A 242 -9.74 2.78 -14.57
C TYR A 242 -9.54 3.95 -15.55
N GLY A 243 -10.23 3.91 -16.70
CA GLY A 243 -10.18 4.98 -17.70
C GLY A 243 -8.87 5.05 -18.50
N ILE A 244 -8.05 3.99 -18.49
CA ILE A 244 -6.78 3.93 -19.20
C ILE A 244 -7.04 3.62 -20.68
N ALA A 245 -6.66 4.55 -21.57
CA ALA A 245 -6.84 4.40 -23.02
C ALA A 245 -5.52 4.13 -23.76
N LEU A 246 -4.37 4.37 -23.12
CA LEU A 246 -3.05 4.08 -23.70
C LEU A 246 -2.78 2.57 -23.76
N ASP A 247 -1.89 2.17 -24.65
CA ASP A 247 -1.34 0.80 -24.73
C ASP A 247 -0.26 0.63 -23.66
N TYR A 248 -0.65 0.18 -22.46
CA TYR A 248 0.24 0.02 -21.32
C TYR A 248 1.38 -0.98 -21.58
N PRO A 249 1.15 -2.15 -22.21
CA PRO A 249 2.23 -3.03 -22.65
C PRO A 249 3.27 -2.35 -23.56
N ALA A 250 2.82 -1.53 -24.51
CA ALA A 250 3.73 -0.78 -25.38
C ALA A 250 4.54 0.25 -24.59
N VAL A 251 3.91 1.06 -23.73
CA VAL A 251 4.61 2.01 -22.85
C VAL A 251 5.68 1.31 -22.02
N MET A 252 5.37 0.16 -21.41
CA MET A 252 6.36 -0.58 -20.59
C MET A 252 7.50 -1.14 -21.43
N ARG A 253 7.23 -1.61 -22.64
CA ARG A 253 8.28 -2.08 -23.58
C ARG A 253 9.19 -0.93 -23.98
N ASP A 254 8.63 0.20 -24.40
CA ASP A 254 9.38 1.38 -24.80
C ASP A 254 10.24 1.90 -23.63
N LEU A 255 9.69 1.95 -22.43
CA LEU A 255 10.41 2.38 -21.24
C LEU A 255 11.62 1.48 -20.95
N VAL A 256 11.43 0.14 -20.98
CA VAL A 256 12.52 -0.83 -20.77
C VAL A 256 13.61 -0.67 -21.81
N THR A 257 13.27 -0.65 -23.11
CA THR A 257 14.27 -0.56 -24.18
C THR A 257 14.98 0.78 -24.18
N SER A 258 14.23 1.89 -24.03
CA SER A 258 14.83 3.24 -24.04
C SER A 258 15.72 3.51 -22.83
N THR A 259 15.40 3.00 -21.64
CA THR A 259 16.29 3.13 -20.47
C THR A 259 17.60 2.36 -20.68
N LEU A 260 17.54 1.15 -21.30
CA LEU A 260 18.72 0.35 -21.64
C LEU A 260 19.58 1.01 -22.72
N ASP A 261 18.95 1.65 -23.72
CA ASP A 261 19.66 2.35 -24.80
C ASP A 261 20.29 3.66 -24.33
N THR A 262 19.80 4.22 -23.23
CA THR A 262 20.21 5.55 -22.73
C THR A 262 20.94 5.51 -21.39
N GLY A 263 21.55 4.37 -21.05
CA GLY A 263 22.55 4.28 -19.99
C GLY A 263 22.22 3.41 -18.79
N ALA A 264 21.10 2.67 -18.76
CA ALA A 264 20.96 1.60 -17.80
C ALA A 264 21.77 0.37 -18.24
N ASP A 265 22.52 -0.23 -17.33
CA ASP A 265 23.22 -1.50 -17.59
C ASP A 265 22.26 -2.68 -17.50
N ALA A 266 21.28 -2.59 -16.61
CA ALA A 266 20.24 -3.61 -16.41
C ALA A 266 18.90 -2.99 -16.01
N VAL A 267 17.83 -3.71 -16.33
CA VAL A 267 16.46 -3.42 -15.83
C VAL A 267 16.01 -4.57 -14.93
N TRP A 268 15.53 -4.22 -13.74
CA TRP A 268 14.88 -5.17 -12.85
C TRP A 268 13.36 -4.99 -12.91
N LEU A 269 12.65 -6.02 -13.35
CA LEU A 269 11.20 -6.08 -13.26
C LEU A 269 10.84 -6.62 -11.87
N ILE A 270 10.23 -5.76 -11.03
CA ILE A 270 10.01 -6.02 -9.61
C ILE A 270 8.50 -6.17 -9.35
N PRO A 271 7.97 -7.42 -9.29
CA PRO A 271 6.58 -7.66 -8.94
C PRO A 271 6.25 -7.20 -7.52
N HIS A 272 5.06 -6.63 -7.33
CA HIS A 272 4.58 -6.17 -6.03
C HIS A 272 3.24 -6.81 -5.61
N VAL A 273 2.55 -7.42 -6.56
CA VAL A 273 1.36 -8.24 -6.33
C VAL A 273 1.65 -9.65 -6.86
N MET A 274 1.76 -10.58 -5.92
CA MET A 274 2.11 -11.98 -6.14
C MET A 274 0.86 -12.84 -5.94
N THR A 275 0.01 -12.90 -6.95
CA THR A 275 -1.21 -13.71 -6.95
C THR A 275 -0.94 -15.09 -7.56
N PRO A 276 -1.82 -16.10 -7.30
CA PRO A 276 -1.71 -17.40 -7.95
C PRO A 276 -1.65 -17.28 -9.49
N PRO A 277 -1.01 -18.24 -10.18
CA PRO A 277 -0.96 -18.27 -11.63
C PRO A 277 -2.35 -18.15 -12.30
N GLY A 278 -2.42 -17.41 -13.40
CA GLY A 278 -3.67 -17.14 -14.13
C GLY A 278 -4.57 -16.05 -13.52
N HIS A 279 -4.15 -15.44 -12.42
CA HIS A 279 -4.90 -14.31 -11.87
C HIS A 279 -4.55 -13.01 -12.59
N TYR A 280 -5.54 -12.27 -13.06
CA TYR A 280 -5.35 -11.05 -13.84
C TYR A 280 -4.53 -9.95 -13.15
N GLU A 281 -4.41 -9.96 -11.82
CA GLU A 281 -3.61 -8.98 -11.07
C GLU A 281 -2.13 -9.38 -10.92
N SER A 282 -1.67 -10.50 -11.48
CA SER A 282 -0.31 -10.98 -11.30
C SER A 282 0.73 -10.07 -11.96
N ASP A 283 1.47 -9.31 -11.14
CA ASP A 283 2.60 -8.51 -11.61
C ASP A 283 3.74 -9.40 -12.13
N LEU A 284 3.89 -10.61 -11.55
CA LEU A 284 4.90 -11.57 -11.96
C LEU A 284 4.67 -12.09 -13.39
N GLU A 285 3.42 -12.46 -13.73
CA GLU A 285 3.08 -12.91 -15.08
C GLU A 285 3.26 -11.78 -16.10
N ALA A 286 2.78 -10.58 -15.78
CA ALA A 286 2.98 -9.39 -16.62
C ALA A 286 4.46 -9.10 -16.87
N SER A 287 5.32 -9.22 -15.84
CA SER A 287 6.76 -9.03 -15.96
C SER A 287 7.44 -10.10 -16.81
N ARG A 288 7.02 -11.36 -16.66
CA ARG A 288 7.54 -12.47 -17.48
C ARG A 288 7.14 -12.35 -18.95
N ASP A 289 5.89 -11.97 -19.21
CA ASP A 289 5.36 -11.76 -20.56
C ASP A 289 6.08 -10.58 -21.25
N LEU A 290 6.20 -9.44 -20.57
CA LEU A 290 6.96 -8.30 -21.07
C LEU A 290 8.39 -8.71 -21.45
N ARG A 291 9.13 -9.39 -20.55
CA ARG A 291 10.49 -9.85 -20.82
C ARG A 291 10.56 -10.81 -22.01
N ALA A 292 9.61 -11.74 -22.10
CA ALA A 292 9.59 -12.72 -23.20
C ALA A 292 9.39 -12.05 -24.57
N GLY A 293 8.63 -10.96 -24.62
CA GLY A 293 8.36 -10.17 -25.84
C GLY A 293 9.52 -9.28 -26.29
N LEU A 294 10.61 -9.13 -25.49
CA LEU A 294 11.78 -8.33 -25.87
C LEU A 294 12.70 -9.04 -26.84
N ALA A 295 13.36 -8.28 -27.72
CA ALA A 295 14.45 -8.77 -28.55
C ALA A 295 15.63 -9.29 -27.68
N PRO A 296 16.42 -10.28 -28.18
CA PRO A 296 17.47 -10.92 -27.39
C PRO A 296 18.45 -9.96 -26.70
N PRO A 297 18.97 -8.89 -27.32
CA PRO A 297 19.91 -7.98 -26.66
C PRO A 297 19.34 -7.26 -25.44
N TYR A 298 18.05 -6.95 -25.46
CA TYR A 298 17.37 -6.36 -24.30
C TYR A 298 17.02 -7.42 -23.26
N ARG A 299 16.54 -8.59 -23.72
CA ARG A 299 16.10 -9.68 -22.83
C ARG A 299 17.20 -10.17 -21.90
N GLU A 300 18.45 -10.16 -22.35
CA GLU A 300 19.62 -10.57 -21.56
C GLU A 300 19.94 -9.59 -20.43
N ARG A 301 19.58 -8.31 -20.58
CA ARG A 301 19.79 -7.24 -19.61
C ARG A 301 18.56 -6.98 -18.72
N VAL A 302 17.45 -7.70 -18.94
CA VAL A 302 16.21 -7.56 -18.17
C VAL A 302 16.03 -8.77 -17.25
N HIS A 303 15.95 -8.52 -15.95
CA HIS A 303 15.82 -9.56 -14.93
C HIS A 303 14.47 -9.43 -14.22
N VAL A 304 13.67 -10.51 -14.25
CA VAL A 304 12.44 -10.60 -13.44
C VAL A 304 12.85 -11.07 -12.05
N LEU A 305 12.59 -10.27 -11.02
CA LEU A 305 12.88 -10.64 -9.64
C LEU A 305 11.68 -11.45 -9.09
N ASP A 306 11.69 -12.75 -9.38
CA ASP A 306 10.61 -13.69 -9.02
C ASP A 306 10.84 -14.44 -7.71
N HIS A 307 11.84 -14.06 -6.93
CA HIS A 307 12.05 -14.53 -5.57
C HIS A 307 10.86 -14.12 -4.70
N GLN A 308 10.47 -15.00 -3.78
CA GLN A 308 9.37 -14.74 -2.85
C GLN A 308 9.82 -13.81 -1.71
N TYR A 309 10.23 -12.60 -2.06
CA TYR A 309 10.55 -11.56 -1.09
C TYR A 309 9.30 -11.06 -0.39
N ASN A 310 9.39 -10.85 0.92
CA ASN A 310 8.38 -10.11 1.65
C ASN A 310 8.47 -8.59 1.37
N GLN A 311 7.53 -7.79 1.86
CA GLN A 311 7.45 -6.35 1.59
C GLN A 311 8.68 -5.57 2.06
N SER A 312 9.31 -5.97 3.17
CA SER A 312 10.52 -5.32 3.71
C SER A 312 11.77 -5.67 2.88
N GLU A 313 11.83 -6.91 2.38
CA GLU A 313 12.88 -7.39 1.51
C GLU A 313 12.76 -6.77 0.11
N VAL A 314 11.55 -6.69 -0.46
CA VAL A 314 11.33 -5.98 -1.73
C VAL A 314 11.71 -4.50 -1.61
N LYS A 315 11.35 -3.84 -0.50
CA LYS A 315 11.79 -2.45 -0.26
C LYS A 315 13.32 -2.34 -0.25
N TRP A 316 14.01 -3.27 0.40
CA TRP A 316 15.48 -3.28 0.43
C TRP A 316 16.06 -3.47 -0.96
N VAL A 317 15.51 -4.39 -1.77
CA VAL A 317 15.92 -4.62 -3.15
C VAL A 317 15.68 -3.40 -4.03
N ILE A 318 14.49 -2.79 -3.95
CA ILE A 318 14.17 -1.53 -4.65
C ILE A 318 15.16 -0.43 -4.29
N GLY A 319 15.59 -0.36 -3.02
CA GLY A 319 16.61 0.58 -2.54
C GLY A 319 18.01 0.40 -3.14
N LYS A 320 18.23 -0.65 -3.98
CA LYS A 320 19.49 -0.84 -4.74
C LYS A 320 19.41 -0.34 -6.18
N CYS A 321 18.23 0.08 -6.62
CA CYS A 321 18.05 0.69 -7.94
C CYS A 321 18.56 2.13 -7.96
N ASP A 322 19.06 2.57 -9.12
CA ASP A 322 19.51 3.94 -9.35
C ASP A 322 18.35 4.83 -9.81
N TRP A 323 17.24 4.23 -10.22
CA TRP A 323 15.98 4.85 -10.57
C TRP A 323 14.85 3.80 -10.49
N PHE A 324 13.64 4.25 -10.25
CA PHE A 324 12.48 3.37 -10.19
C PHE A 324 11.29 3.97 -10.95
N CYS A 325 10.51 3.10 -11.62
CA CYS A 325 9.22 3.47 -12.18
C CYS A 325 8.17 2.41 -11.85
N GLY A 326 6.99 2.83 -11.46
CA GLY A 326 5.93 1.86 -11.14
C GLY A 326 4.52 2.42 -11.24
N MET A 327 3.55 1.50 -11.33
CA MET A 327 2.13 1.83 -11.28
C MET A 327 1.50 1.41 -9.93
N ARG A 328 2.06 0.42 -9.24
CA ARG A 328 1.65 0.06 -7.89
C ARG A 328 2.17 1.10 -6.91
N MET A 329 1.25 1.83 -6.27
CA MET A 329 1.61 2.95 -5.40
C MET A 329 2.56 2.55 -4.27
N HIS A 330 2.37 1.41 -3.61
CA HIS A 330 3.27 0.99 -2.54
C HIS A 330 4.64 0.52 -3.03
N ALA A 331 4.79 0.11 -4.30
CA ALA A 331 6.10 -0.09 -4.92
C ALA A 331 6.84 1.23 -5.09
N THR A 332 6.12 2.29 -5.54
CA THR A 332 6.70 3.63 -5.64
C THR A 332 6.99 4.25 -4.27
N ILE A 333 6.15 4.01 -3.25
CA ILE A 333 6.44 4.43 -1.87
C ILE A 333 7.69 3.72 -1.32
N ALA A 334 7.87 2.43 -1.62
CA ALA A 334 9.08 1.70 -1.22
C ALA A 334 10.34 2.34 -1.83
N ALA A 335 10.28 2.76 -3.10
CA ALA A 335 11.38 3.45 -3.77
C ALA A 335 11.60 4.86 -3.19
N LEU A 336 10.56 5.69 -3.12
CA LEU A 336 10.64 7.05 -2.56
C LEU A 336 11.19 7.05 -1.14
N SER A 337 10.66 6.16 -0.27
CA SER A 337 11.10 6.06 1.14
C SER A 337 12.48 5.43 1.32
N SER A 338 13.08 4.90 0.26
CA SER A 338 14.47 4.45 0.19
C SER A 338 15.41 5.47 -0.44
N GLY A 339 14.92 6.67 -0.79
CA GLY A 339 15.70 7.72 -1.44
C GLY A 339 15.96 7.47 -2.93
N VAL A 340 15.31 6.49 -3.56
CA VAL A 340 15.46 6.19 -4.98
C VAL A 340 14.63 7.18 -5.80
N PRO A 341 15.22 7.91 -6.77
CA PRO A 341 14.47 8.78 -7.65
C PRO A 341 13.41 7.98 -8.43
N THR A 342 12.15 8.40 -8.32
CA THR A 342 11.01 7.56 -8.71
C THR A 342 10.06 8.32 -9.62
N ALA A 343 9.66 7.71 -10.73
CA ALA A 343 8.53 8.10 -11.55
C ALA A 343 7.33 7.17 -11.32
N ALA A 344 6.14 7.63 -11.63
CA ALA A 344 4.94 6.79 -11.61
C ALA A 344 4.10 7.00 -12.86
N LEU A 345 3.56 5.89 -13.40
CA LEU A 345 2.45 5.93 -14.33
C LEU A 345 1.17 5.67 -13.52
N ALA A 346 0.34 6.68 -13.33
CA ALA A 346 -0.80 6.64 -12.41
C ALA A 346 -2.14 6.61 -13.13
N TYR A 347 -3.13 5.95 -12.53
CA TYR A 347 -4.53 5.97 -12.98
C TYR A 347 -5.47 6.63 -11.96
N SER A 348 -4.92 7.30 -10.95
CA SER A 348 -5.72 7.99 -9.94
C SER A 348 -4.95 9.15 -9.29
N GLY A 349 -5.68 10.14 -8.79
CA GLY A 349 -5.09 11.32 -8.13
C GLY A 349 -4.34 11.03 -6.83
N LYS A 350 -4.57 9.88 -6.18
CA LYS A 350 -3.88 9.51 -4.93
C LYS A 350 -2.37 9.35 -5.08
N THR A 351 -1.89 8.87 -6.23
CA THR A 351 -0.45 8.76 -6.51
C THR A 351 0.20 10.14 -6.55
N MET A 352 -0.46 11.10 -7.19
CA MET A 352 -0.04 12.50 -7.22
C MET A 352 0.12 13.07 -5.80
N GLY A 353 -0.87 12.80 -4.92
CA GLY A 353 -0.83 13.28 -3.53
C GLY A 353 0.35 12.71 -2.73
N VAL A 354 0.68 11.43 -2.92
CA VAL A 354 1.86 10.79 -2.30
C VAL A 354 3.16 11.42 -2.81
N PHE A 355 3.30 11.61 -4.11
CA PHE A 355 4.48 12.24 -4.71
C PHE A 355 4.64 13.70 -4.29
N ALA A 356 3.53 14.44 -4.17
CA ALA A 356 3.53 15.81 -3.66
C ALA A 356 4.03 15.90 -2.20
N SER A 357 3.78 14.88 -1.36
CA SER A 357 4.27 14.88 0.01
C SER A 357 5.80 14.91 0.10
N VAL A 358 6.48 14.40 -0.91
CA VAL A 358 7.96 14.41 -1.02
C VAL A 358 8.49 15.41 -2.05
N GLY A 359 7.64 16.27 -2.63
CA GLY A 359 8.03 17.37 -3.53
C GLY A 359 8.46 16.94 -4.94
N VAL A 360 7.89 15.85 -5.43
CA VAL A 360 8.21 15.28 -6.76
C VAL A 360 6.96 14.89 -7.56
N GLU A 361 5.87 15.63 -7.39
CA GLU A 361 4.58 15.40 -8.05
C GLU A 361 4.66 15.45 -9.57
N ASP A 362 5.57 16.22 -10.13
CA ASP A 362 5.86 16.30 -11.57
C ASP A 362 6.42 15.00 -12.14
N ALA A 363 6.89 14.07 -11.30
CA ALA A 363 7.33 12.75 -11.73
C ALA A 363 6.17 11.75 -11.96
N VAL A 364 4.93 12.18 -11.76
CA VAL A 364 3.73 11.35 -12.00
C VAL A 364 3.16 11.65 -13.38
N VAL A 365 3.01 10.62 -14.20
CA VAL A 365 2.33 10.65 -15.51
C VAL A 365 0.94 10.05 -15.35
N ASP A 366 -0.12 10.80 -15.73
CA ASP A 366 -1.50 10.31 -15.61
C ASP A 366 -1.89 9.52 -16.86
N ALA A 367 -1.93 8.18 -16.73
CA ALA A 367 -2.25 7.25 -17.79
C ALA A 367 -3.66 7.40 -18.41
N ARG A 368 -4.52 8.20 -17.80
CA ARG A 368 -5.89 8.48 -18.29
C ARG A 368 -5.92 9.68 -19.24
N LYS A 369 -4.87 10.51 -19.21
CA LYS A 369 -4.81 11.77 -19.96
C LYS A 369 -3.86 11.71 -21.13
N GLU A 370 -2.82 10.88 -21.02
CA GLU A 370 -1.74 10.85 -21.99
C GLU A 370 -1.99 9.80 -23.10
N SER A 371 -1.47 10.08 -24.28
CA SER A 371 -1.34 9.07 -25.33
C SER A 371 -0.21 8.09 -25.01
N THR A 372 -0.16 6.95 -25.71
CA THR A 372 0.92 5.97 -25.57
C THR A 372 2.30 6.62 -25.80
N ALA A 373 2.46 7.36 -26.88
CA ALA A 373 3.72 8.03 -27.22
C ALA A 373 4.11 9.09 -26.18
N ALA A 374 3.16 9.96 -25.78
CA ALA A 374 3.43 11.01 -24.78
C ALA A 374 3.82 10.39 -23.42
N ALA A 375 3.15 9.32 -22.99
CA ALA A 375 3.49 8.64 -21.73
C ALA A 375 4.90 8.03 -21.79
N SER A 376 5.29 7.40 -22.92
CA SER A 376 6.64 6.85 -23.12
C SER A 376 7.70 7.97 -23.06
N GLU A 377 7.49 9.08 -23.74
CA GLU A 377 8.40 10.24 -23.75
C GLU A 377 8.55 10.88 -22.36
N LEU A 378 7.43 11.11 -21.65
CA LEU A 378 7.44 11.70 -20.31
C LEU A 378 8.18 10.79 -19.31
N LEU A 379 7.94 9.49 -19.33
CA LEU A 379 8.63 8.56 -18.43
C LEU A 379 10.15 8.50 -18.73
N LEU A 380 10.52 8.53 -20.02
CA LEU A 380 11.92 8.57 -20.41
C LEU A 380 12.60 9.90 -20.00
N GLU A 381 11.88 11.02 -20.08
CA GLU A 381 12.37 12.29 -19.55
C GLU A 381 12.66 12.21 -18.04
N ARG A 382 11.80 11.51 -17.25
CA ARG A 382 12.03 11.31 -15.81
C ARG A 382 13.26 10.41 -15.54
N TRP A 383 13.54 9.46 -16.42
CA TRP A 383 14.81 8.71 -16.38
C TRP A 383 16.01 9.62 -16.61
N HIS A 384 15.98 10.47 -17.61
CA HIS A 384 17.08 11.40 -17.93
C HIS A 384 17.31 12.44 -16.82
N THR A 385 16.23 12.89 -16.17
CA THR A 385 16.28 13.90 -15.10
C THR A 385 16.39 13.30 -13.70
N ARG A 386 16.65 11.99 -13.58
CA ARG A 386 16.66 11.26 -12.30
C ARG A 386 17.59 11.85 -11.23
N ASN A 387 18.73 12.45 -11.62
CA ASN A 387 19.64 13.06 -10.64
C ASN A 387 19.04 14.31 -9.97
N ALA A 388 18.35 15.15 -10.74
CA ALA A 388 17.64 16.31 -10.20
C ALA A 388 16.45 15.88 -9.33
N LEU A 389 15.77 14.80 -9.73
CA LEU A 389 14.68 14.19 -8.96
C LEU A 389 15.21 13.64 -7.61
N ALA A 390 16.37 12.97 -7.60
CA ALA A 390 17.02 12.47 -6.39
C ALA A 390 17.35 13.60 -5.41
N GLN A 391 17.89 14.73 -5.90
CA GLN A 391 18.21 15.89 -5.06
C GLN A 391 16.95 16.46 -4.37
N ARG A 392 15.86 16.64 -5.11
CA ARG A 392 14.59 17.13 -4.54
C ARG A 392 14.00 16.15 -3.51
N LEU A 393 13.96 14.86 -3.85
CA LEU A 393 13.49 13.81 -2.96
C LEU A 393 14.28 13.79 -1.65
N ASN A 394 15.61 13.76 -1.73
CA ASN A 394 16.48 13.68 -0.55
C ASN A 394 16.38 14.92 0.34
N ALA A 395 16.10 16.10 -0.23
CA ALA A 395 15.87 17.32 0.53
C ALA A 395 14.59 17.28 1.40
N ARG A 396 13.61 16.45 1.06
CA ARG A 396 12.31 16.36 1.73
C ARG A 396 12.10 15.09 2.56
N LEU A 397 12.78 14.01 2.20
CA LEU A 397 12.51 12.68 2.74
C LEU A 397 12.64 12.62 4.26
N GLY A 398 13.65 13.29 4.83
CA GLY A 398 13.85 13.36 6.27
C GLY A 398 12.65 13.95 7.01
N ASP A 399 12.12 15.05 6.52
CA ASP A 399 10.95 15.74 7.10
C ASP A 399 9.69 14.87 7.00
N VAL A 400 9.50 14.18 5.86
CA VAL A 400 8.35 13.29 5.66
C VAL A 400 8.39 12.09 6.60
N VAL A 401 9.54 11.47 6.79
CA VAL A 401 9.72 10.36 7.73
C VAL A 401 9.51 10.84 9.18
N SER A 402 9.99 12.04 9.54
CA SER A 402 9.74 12.63 10.86
C SER A 402 8.25 12.88 11.07
N ALA A 403 7.57 13.51 10.12
CA ALA A 403 6.12 13.76 10.19
C ALA A 403 5.32 12.45 10.34
N ALA A 404 5.71 11.38 9.62
CA ALA A 404 5.10 10.06 9.75
C ALA A 404 5.28 9.47 11.16
N ARG A 405 6.43 9.65 11.80
CA ARG A 405 6.68 9.22 13.18
C ARG A 405 5.91 10.05 14.21
N ASP A 406 5.85 11.35 14.02
CA ASP A 406 5.15 12.27 14.92
C ASP A 406 3.64 12.01 14.90
N GLN A 407 3.07 11.72 13.72
CA GLN A 407 1.67 11.33 13.62
C GLN A 407 1.39 10.02 14.38
N MET A 408 2.24 8.99 14.24
CA MET A 408 2.05 7.73 14.96
C MET A 408 2.20 7.92 16.48
N SER A 409 3.13 8.74 16.90
CA SER A 409 3.28 9.13 18.33
C SER A 409 2.07 9.89 18.86
N SER A 410 1.49 10.80 18.05
CA SER A 410 0.25 11.52 18.40
C SER A 410 -0.96 10.59 18.50
N ILE A 411 -1.08 9.63 17.57
CA ILE A 411 -2.14 8.61 17.59
C ILE A 411 -2.05 7.78 18.86
N LEU A 412 -0.87 7.29 19.22
CA LEU A 412 -0.69 6.45 20.42
C LEU A 412 -0.97 7.21 21.72
N ARG A 413 -0.55 8.47 21.84
CA ARG A 413 -0.90 9.32 22.99
C ARG A 413 -2.40 9.56 23.15
N ALA A 414 -3.17 9.45 22.08
CA ALA A 414 -4.62 9.62 22.14
C ALA A 414 -5.37 8.36 22.59
N VAL A 415 -4.73 7.20 22.49
CA VAL A 415 -5.32 5.89 22.86
C VAL A 415 -5.02 5.52 24.31
N GLY A 416 -3.94 6.00 24.88
CA GLY A 416 -3.57 5.62 26.21
C GLY A 416 -2.39 6.29 26.77
#